data_0fbfe3cb630d8ad3c86480455aa782f2
#
_entry.id   0fbfe3cb630d8ad3c86480455aa782f2
#
_cell.length_a   1.000
_cell.length_b   1.000
_cell.length_c   1.000
_cell.angle_alpha   90.00
_cell.angle_beta   90.00
_cell.angle_gamma   90.00
#
_symmetry.space_group_name_H-M   'P 1'
#
loop_
_entity.id
_entity.type
_entity.pdbx_description
1 polymer ?
#
loop_
_entity_poly.entity_id
_entity_poly.type
_entity_poly.pdbx_seq_one_letter_code
_entity_poly.pdbx_strand_id
1 'polypeptide(L)'
;MNSKSASIVWGLIGNAHGLGKWMADYVEEDEDGELTFKWGEVWTQQDVRTSTIISKEENCYIRLKWDVNESDEDFWELRVEKSDFSGHLTLIITDHVDEEDVDYMREVWTDNLSRLHNISGL
;
A
#
# COMPACT_ATOMS: atom_id res chain seq x y z
N MET A 1 3.10 -13.03 -6.85
CA MET A 1 4.24 -12.22 -7.26
C MET A 1 5.38 -13.11 -7.72
N ASN A 2 6.09 -12.69 -8.77
CA ASN A 2 7.18 -13.49 -9.34
C ASN A 2 8.57 -13.19 -8.75
N SER A 3 8.68 -12.19 -7.88
CA SER A 3 9.95 -11.85 -7.24
C SER A 3 10.31 -12.88 -6.19
N LYS A 4 11.61 -13.22 -6.12
CA LYS A 4 12.16 -14.09 -5.10
C LYS A 4 12.84 -13.32 -3.97
N SER A 5 12.88 -11.99 -4.06
CA SER A 5 13.55 -11.13 -3.10
C SER A 5 12.56 -10.26 -2.34
N ALA A 6 12.47 -10.47 -1.03
CA ALA A 6 11.63 -9.66 -0.16
C ALA A 6 12.08 -8.20 -0.15
N SER A 7 13.38 -7.92 -0.31
CA SER A 7 13.88 -6.54 -0.32
C SER A 7 13.44 -5.76 -1.55
N ILE A 8 13.28 -6.41 -2.69
CA ILE A 8 12.77 -5.77 -3.91
C ILE A 8 11.29 -5.40 -3.72
N VAL A 9 10.49 -6.33 -3.22
CA VAL A 9 9.07 -6.08 -2.93
C VAL A 9 8.95 -5.00 -1.86
N TRP A 10 9.77 -5.07 -0.82
CA TRP A 10 9.77 -4.08 0.25
C TRP A 10 10.03 -2.66 -0.28
N GLY A 11 10.91 -2.52 -1.25
CA GLY A 11 11.16 -1.23 -1.89
C GLY A 11 9.94 -0.62 -2.56
N LEU A 12 8.89 -1.42 -2.82
CA LEU A 12 7.65 -0.97 -3.44
C LEU A 12 6.52 -0.72 -2.43
N ILE A 13 6.62 -1.25 -1.22
CA ILE A 13 5.54 -1.15 -0.23
C ILE A 13 5.93 -0.44 1.06
N GLY A 14 7.21 -0.41 1.39
CA GLY A 14 7.68 0.04 2.71
C GLY A 14 8.03 1.53 2.81
N ASN A 15 7.86 2.30 1.74
CA ASN A 15 8.20 3.72 1.76
C ASN A 15 7.37 4.51 0.75
N ALA A 16 7.40 5.85 0.88
CA ALA A 16 6.62 6.74 0.03
C ALA A 16 7.02 6.63 -1.44
N HIS A 17 8.32 6.55 -1.73
CA HIS A 17 8.81 6.46 -3.11
C HIS A 17 8.25 5.22 -3.83
N GLY A 18 8.27 4.07 -3.16
CA GLY A 18 7.74 2.84 -3.71
C GLY A 18 6.21 2.86 -3.88
N LEU A 19 5.50 3.30 -2.84
CA LEU A 19 4.04 3.41 -2.87
C LEU A 19 3.55 4.39 -3.94
N GLY A 20 4.30 5.45 -4.19
CA GLY A 20 3.96 6.44 -5.21
C GLY A 20 4.03 5.91 -6.64
N LYS A 21 4.58 4.71 -6.84
CA LYS A 21 4.65 4.10 -8.16
C LYS A 21 3.37 3.38 -8.57
N TRP A 22 2.57 2.95 -7.59
CA TRP A 22 1.42 2.10 -7.91
C TRP A 22 0.14 2.41 -7.14
N MET A 23 0.22 3.02 -5.95
CA MET A 23 -0.98 3.27 -5.14
C MET A 23 -1.64 4.61 -5.42
N ALA A 24 -0.88 5.61 -5.78
CA ALA A 24 -1.39 6.96 -6.01
C ALA A 24 -0.52 7.66 -7.03
N ASP A 25 -0.94 8.83 -7.50
CA ASP A 25 -0.15 9.61 -8.44
C ASP A 25 1.07 10.22 -7.74
N TYR A 26 0.92 10.61 -6.47
CA TYR A 26 2.00 11.13 -5.65
C TYR A 26 1.87 10.63 -4.23
N VAL A 27 2.99 10.28 -3.59
CA VAL A 27 3.04 9.91 -2.17
C VAL A 27 4.24 10.61 -1.55
N GLU A 28 4.00 11.31 -0.45
CA GLU A 28 5.05 12.01 0.30
C GLU A 28 5.06 11.53 1.74
N GLU A 29 6.24 11.47 2.35
CA GLU A 29 6.39 11.09 3.76
C GLU A 29 7.00 12.25 4.52
N ASP A 30 6.41 12.58 5.69
CA ASP A 30 6.98 13.59 6.57
C ASP A 30 7.90 12.96 7.64
N GLU A 31 8.47 13.80 8.51
CA GLU A 31 9.42 13.35 9.52
C GLU A 31 8.77 12.49 10.63
N ASP A 32 7.46 12.58 10.78
CA ASP A 32 6.70 11.87 11.81
C ASP A 32 6.17 10.52 11.34
N GLY A 33 6.45 10.14 10.10
CA GLY A 33 5.96 8.87 9.54
C GLY A 33 4.54 8.95 9.00
N GLU A 34 4.04 10.16 8.74
CA GLU A 34 2.75 10.36 8.09
C GLU A 34 2.94 10.39 6.57
N LEU A 35 2.14 9.59 5.86
CA LEU A 35 2.16 9.54 4.41
C LEU A 35 0.98 10.33 3.84
N THR A 36 1.28 11.20 2.89
CA THR A 36 0.26 11.96 2.16
C THR A 36 0.13 11.38 0.75
N PHE A 37 -1.06 10.88 0.44
CA PHE A 37 -1.40 10.29 -0.86
C PHE A 37 -2.19 11.30 -1.66
N LYS A 38 -1.79 11.52 -2.92
CA LYS A 38 -2.46 12.47 -3.82
C LYS A 38 -2.82 11.77 -5.12
N TRP A 39 -4.08 11.88 -5.51
CA TRP A 39 -4.59 11.36 -6.78
C TRP A 39 -5.03 12.52 -7.65
N GLY A 40 -4.69 12.44 -8.94
CA GLY A 40 -4.99 13.49 -9.92
C GLY A 40 -3.75 14.27 -10.34
N GLU A 41 -3.89 15.04 -11.40
CA GLU A 41 -2.80 15.83 -11.94
C GLU A 41 -2.52 17.06 -11.08
N VAL A 42 -1.28 17.52 -11.07
CA VAL A 42 -0.83 18.65 -10.24
C VAL A 42 -1.63 19.93 -10.52
N TRP A 43 -2.05 20.12 -11.77
CA TRP A 43 -2.79 21.32 -12.18
C TRP A 43 -4.31 21.19 -12.06
N THR A 44 -4.81 20.06 -11.57
CA THR A 44 -6.23 19.84 -11.33
C THR A 44 -6.51 19.74 -9.84
N GLN A 45 -7.78 19.64 -9.47
CA GLN A 45 -8.15 19.38 -8.10
C GLN A 45 -7.76 17.93 -7.73
N GLN A 46 -6.76 17.79 -6.86
CA GLN A 46 -6.30 16.49 -6.41
C GLN A 46 -7.14 15.99 -5.22
N ASP A 47 -7.39 14.68 -5.17
CA ASP A 47 -7.90 14.02 -3.98
C ASP A 47 -6.70 13.74 -3.08
N VAL A 48 -6.73 14.25 -1.86
CA VAL A 48 -5.61 14.16 -0.91
C VAL A 48 -6.06 13.44 0.34
N ARG A 49 -5.32 12.42 0.73
CA ARG A 49 -5.58 11.68 1.98
C ARG A 49 -4.27 11.41 2.69
N THR A 50 -4.32 11.44 4.01
CA THR A 50 -3.15 11.15 4.84
C THR A 50 -3.35 9.86 5.61
N SER A 51 -2.25 9.15 5.84
CA SER A 51 -2.24 7.90 6.59
C SER A 51 -1.00 7.86 7.48
N THR A 52 -1.18 7.42 8.70
CA THR A 52 -0.10 7.33 9.68
C THR A 52 0.40 5.89 9.78
N ILE A 53 1.71 5.71 9.78
CA ILE A 53 2.31 4.39 9.98
C ILE A 53 2.14 4.01 11.46
N ILE A 54 1.38 2.96 11.72
CA ILE A 54 1.16 2.43 13.07
C ILE A 54 2.29 1.52 13.48
N SER A 55 2.73 0.64 12.56
CA SER A 55 3.73 -0.38 12.82
C SER A 55 4.37 -0.78 11.50
N LYS A 56 5.65 -1.11 11.55
CA LYS A 56 6.42 -1.48 10.36
C LYS A 56 7.57 -2.37 10.74
N GLU A 57 7.77 -3.45 9.96
CA GLU A 57 8.92 -4.32 10.09
C GLU A 57 9.52 -4.53 8.70
N GLU A 58 10.78 -4.16 8.54
CA GLU A 58 11.49 -4.21 7.26
C GLU A 58 11.44 -5.62 6.65
N ASN A 59 11.13 -5.68 5.36
CA ASN A 59 10.98 -6.91 4.57
C ASN A 59 9.81 -7.81 5.02
N CYS A 60 8.95 -7.32 5.90
CA CYS A 60 7.81 -8.08 6.42
C CYS A 60 6.49 -7.39 6.16
N TYR A 61 6.24 -6.25 6.79
CA TYR A 61 4.95 -5.57 6.65
C TYR A 61 5.03 -4.10 6.98
N ILE A 62 4.01 -3.37 6.51
CA ILE A 62 3.73 -2.00 6.93
C ILE A 62 2.23 -1.91 7.23
N ARG A 63 1.90 -1.39 8.40
CA ARG A 63 0.53 -1.21 8.86
C ARG A 63 0.26 0.26 9.05
N LEU A 64 -0.83 0.74 8.48
CA LEU A 64 -1.15 2.16 8.43
C LEU A 64 -2.60 2.39 8.83
N LYS A 65 -2.92 3.61 9.20
CA LYS A 65 -4.27 4.04 9.51
C LYS A 65 -4.55 5.35 8.77
N TRP A 66 -5.67 5.40 8.06
CA TRP A 66 -6.13 6.65 7.46
C TRP A 66 -6.55 7.63 8.55
N ASP A 67 -6.25 8.89 8.39
CA ASP A 67 -6.52 9.92 9.41
C ASP A 67 -8.01 10.11 9.70
N VAL A 68 -8.87 9.68 8.77
CA VAL A 68 -10.32 9.72 8.95
C VAL A 68 -10.83 8.62 9.89
N ASN A 69 -10.02 7.61 10.17
CA ASN A 69 -10.40 6.50 11.05
C ASN A 69 -10.02 6.83 12.49
N GLU A 70 -10.96 6.65 13.42
CA GLU A 70 -10.74 6.96 14.84
C GLU A 70 -10.09 5.80 15.59
N SER A 71 -10.26 4.57 15.11
CA SER A 71 -9.75 3.37 15.79
C SER A 71 -8.54 2.79 15.07
N ASP A 72 -7.51 2.40 15.83
CA ASP A 72 -6.35 1.68 15.30
C ASP A 72 -6.71 0.27 14.84
N GLU A 73 -7.92 -0.22 15.15
CA GLU A 73 -8.42 -1.49 14.64
C GLU A 73 -8.83 -1.41 13.18
N ASP A 74 -9.09 -0.21 12.66
CA ASP A 74 -9.46 0.04 11.27
C ASP A 74 -8.21 0.37 10.43
N PHE A 75 -7.18 -0.43 10.55
CA PHE A 75 -5.93 -0.27 9.81
C PHE A 75 -6.01 -0.88 8.41
N TRP A 76 -5.05 -0.52 7.58
CA TRP A 76 -4.74 -1.25 6.36
C TRP A 76 -3.28 -1.70 6.41
N GLU A 77 -2.99 -2.82 5.78
CA GLU A 77 -1.69 -3.46 5.90
C GLU A 77 -1.24 -4.07 4.58
N LEU A 78 0.03 -3.90 4.27
CA LEU A 78 0.70 -4.59 3.18
C LEU A 78 1.74 -5.52 3.79
N ARG A 79 1.63 -6.80 3.52
CA ARG A 79 2.50 -7.81 4.11
C ARG A 79 3.08 -8.72 3.03
N VAL A 80 4.37 -9.02 3.17
CA VAL A 80 5.07 -9.96 2.29
C VAL A 80 5.27 -11.27 3.02
N GLU A 81 4.79 -12.36 2.44
CA GLU A 81 5.02 -13.70 2.98
C GLU A 81 5.72 -14.58 1.96
N LYS A 82 6.63 -15.41 2.44
CA LYS A 82 7.36 -16.35 1.62
C LYS A 82 6.84 -17.77 1.84
N SER A 83 6.51 -18.47 0.75
CA SER A 83 6.08 -19.85 0.82
C SER A 83 7.28 -20.76 1.15
N ASP A 84 7.14 -21.62 2.15
CA ASP A 84 8.18 -22.59 2.52
C ASP A 84 8.40 -23.66 1.45
N PHE A 85 7.40 -23.91 0.62
CA PHE A 85 7.48 -24.95 -0.42
C PHE A 85 8.10 -24.45 -1.72
N SER A 86 7.68 -23.27 -2.19
CA SER A 86 8.08 -22.78 -3.51
C SER A 86 9.11 -21.67 -3.46
N GLY A 87 9.28 -21.02 -2.31
CA GLY A 87 10.10 -19.82 -2.20
C GLY A 87 9.49 -18.59 -2.83
N HIS A 88 8.28 -18.70 -3.37
CA HIS A 88 7.58 -17.56 -3.96
C HIS A 88 7.09 -16.60 -2.88
N LEU A 89 7.08 -15.31 -3.22
CA LEU A 89 6.57 -14.27 -2.35
C LEU A 89 5.10 -13.99 -2.69
N THR A 90 4.32 -13.76 -1.63
CA THR A 90 2.91 -13.36 -1.74
C THR A 90 2.74 -12.02 -1.06
N LEU A 91 2.12 -11.08 -1.76
CA LEU A 91 1.72 -9.81 -1.16
C LEU A 91 0.30 -9.98 -0.63
N ILE A 92 0.15 -9.77 0.68
CA ILE A 92 -1.15 -9.87 1.34
C ILE A 92 -1.60 -8.46 1.70
N ILE A 93 -2.78 -8.09 1.23
CA ILE A 93 -3.39 -6.80 1.48
C ILE A 93 -4.55 -7.00 2.44
N THR A 94 -4.52 -6.29 3.56
CA THR A 94 -5.60 -6.26 4.53
C THR A 94 -6.12 -4.84 4.61
N ASP A 95 -7.43 -4.68 4.45
CA ASP A 95 -8.08 -3.38 4.55
C ASP A 95 -9.41 -3.57 5.28
N HIS A 96 -9.74 -2.63 6.16
CA HIS A 96 -10.98 -2.64 6.92
C HIS A 96 -11.90 -1.57 6.35
N VAL A 97 -12.99 -1.99 5.74
CA VAL A 97 -13.94 -1.08 5.10
C VAL A 97 -15.36 -1.46 5.51
N ASP A 98 -16.28 -0.52 5.38
CA ASP A 98 -17.68 -0.80 5.61
C ASP A 98 -18.20 -1.82 4.59
N GLU A 99 -19.13 -2.67 5.01
CA GLU A 99 -19.67 -3.74 4.17
C GLU A 99 -20.16 -3.24 2.81
N GLU A 100 -20.78 -2.09 2.78
CA GLU A 100 -21.30 -1.47 1.54
C GLU A 100 -20.20 -0.99 0.59
N ASP A 101 -18.97 -0.83 1.08
CA ASP A 101 -17.83 -0.36 0.29
C ASP A 101 -16.89 -1.49 -0.17
N VAL A 102 -17.13 -2.73 0.25
CA VAL A 102 -16.23 -3.86 -0.02
C VAL A 102 -15.99 -4.07 -1.51
N ASP A 103 -17.04 -4.09 -2.31
CA ASP A 103 -16.91 -4.34 -3.76
C ASP A 103 -16.14 -3.20 -4.45
N TYR A 104 -16.42 -1.95 -4.05
CA TYR A 104 -15.72 -0.78 -4.58
C TYR A 104 -14.23 -0.83 -4.22
N MET A 105 -13.90 -1.10 -2.96
CA MET A 105 -12.50 -1.15 -2.52
C MET A 105 -11.75 -2.33 -3.13
N ARG A 106 -12.42 -3.45 -3.35
CA ARG A 106 -11.80 -4.58 -4.03
C ARG A 106 -11.39 -4.21 -5.46
N GLU A 107 -12.23 -3.46 -6.14
CA GLU A 107 -11.92 -2.95 -7.49
C GLU A 107 -10.74 -1.98 -7.46
N VAL A 108 -10.71 -1.06 -6.49
CA VAL A 108 -9.59 -0.13 -6.29
C VAL A 108 -8.28 -0.88 -6.10
N TRP A 109 -8.27 -1.88 -5.22
CA TRP A 109 -7.07 -2.69 -4.96
C TRP A 109 -6.66 -3.49 -6.20
N THR A 110 -7.62 -4.02 -6.94
CA THR A 110 -7.33 -4.75 -8.19
C THR A 110 -6.64 -3.85 -9.20
N ASP A 111 -7.10 -2.62 -9.36
CA ASP A 111 -6.48 -1.65 -10.25
C ASP A 111 -5.07 -1.27 -9.78
N ASN A 112 -4.89 -1.08 -8.48
CA ASN A 112 -3.58 -0.79 -7.90
C ASN A 112 -2.59 -1.93 -8.14
N LEU A 113 -3.04 -3.18 -7.96
CA LEU A 113 -2.20 -4.36 -8.19
C LEU A 113 -1.85 -4.54 -9.65
N SER A 114 -2.75 -4.22 -10.57
CA SER A 114 -2.47 -4.23 -12.01
C SER A 114 -1.38 -3.21 -12.34
N ARG A 115 -1.44 -2.03 -11.73
CA ARG A 115 -0.43 -1.00 -11.91
C ARG A 115 0.93 -1.46 -11.37
N LEU A 116 0.94 -2.07 -10.19
CA LEU A 116 2.16 -2.64 -9.59
C LEU A 116 2.79 -3.67 -10.52
N HIS A 117 1.98 -4.58 -11.06
CA HIS A 117 2.46 -5.61 -11.99
C HIS A 117 3.07 -4.97 -13.25
N ASN A 118 2.42 -3.98 -13.82
CA ASN A 118 2.86 -3.34 -15.05
C ASN A 118 4.18 -2.59 -14.90
N ILE A 119 4.42 -1.96 -13.75
CA ILE A 119 5.65 -1.17 -13.54
C ILE A 119 6.82 -2.01 -13.04
N SER A 120 6.56 -3.13 -12.39
CA SER A 120 7.60 -3.92 -11.72
C SER A 120 7.80 -5.30 -12.32
N GLY A 121 6.83 -5.82 -13.04
CA GLY A 121 6.86 -7.19 -13.55
C GLY A 121 6.61 -8.26 -12.48
N LEU A 122 6.19 -7.84 -11.28
CA LEU A 122 5.97 -8.75 -10.15
C LEU A 122 4.59 -9.39 -10.17
#